data_de936d296afc821723757cce8cd45f2e
#
_entry.id   de936d296afc821723757cce8cd45f2e
#
_cell.length_a   1.000
_cell.length_b   1.000
_cell.length_c   1.000
_cell.angle_alpha   90.00
_cell.angle_beta   90.00
_cell.angle_gamma   90.00
#
_symmetry.space_group_name_H-M   'P 1'
#
loop_
_entity.id
_entity.type
_entity.pdbx_description
1 polymer ?
#
loop_
_entity_poly.entity_id
_entity_poly.type
_entity_poly.pdbx_seq_one_letter_code
_entity_poly.pdbx_strand_id
1 'polypeptide(L)'
;MNKIVRGILYGSSLILLILVFGLGYQKIHEQRENRQQDTQPVTEQAAVAGEEETEQAASNTEAGQTAQVTDVTAESTTEPGVPETGSEMQDTEAAATTLVFTGDILIGNSVSANYSARGIDGILSEEMQSLLSDADITMVNEEFPFGTGGTAMEDKQYTFRVNPSYVAAFLDMGVDIVSLANNHILDYGPEALEETFAVLDTAGIRYAGAGGSKARAMEPQIIEVNGKKFGFLAASRVIPVASWNVENQTPGVFATYDATALDAAIAETKKECDYLTVFVHWGLEHREYPEDYEHTLAAGYVDAGADLVIGSHSHCLQGVEYINGKPVFYSLGNFLFGQDGNTAAVKVTVAPDGTAQYAFVAAREKGACTMKLSGEEEKQLYTYLDSISFHASVDGNGVLSEK
;
A
#
# COMPACT_ATOMS: atom_id res chain seq x y z
N MET A 1 41.80 0.38 14.78
CA MET A 1 40.76 1.36 15.10
C MET A 1 39.96 0.79 16.27
N ASN A 2 39.84 1.51 17.38
CA ASN A 2 39.27 0.99 18.63
C ASN A 2 37.77 0.74 18.51
N LYS A 3 37.24 -0.35 19.12
CA LYS A 3 35.82 -0.70 19.12
C LYS A 3 34.90 0.47 19.52
N ILE A 4 35.38 1.36 20.36
CA ILE A 4 34.67 2.59 20.81
C ILE A 4 34.49 3.59 19.64
N VAL A 5 35.49 3.77 18.79
CA VAL A 5 35.40 4.68 17.62
C VAL A 5 34.46 4.15 16.55
N ARG A 6 34.38 2.81 16.39
CA ARG A 6 33.38 2.18 15.50
C ARG A 6 31.95 2.39 16.02
N GLY A 7 31.72 2.23 17.33
CA GLY A 7 30.39 2.44 17.92
C GLY A 7 29.88 3.88 17.79
N ILE A 8 30.81 4.87 17.87
CA ILE A 8 30.45 6.29 17.70
C ILE A 8 30.15 6.64 16.24
N LEU A 9 30.87 6.06 15.28
CA LEU A 9 30.63 6.25 13.85
C LEU A 9 29.31 5.62 13.39
N TYR A 10 28.95 4.43 13.89
CA TYR A 10 27.68 3.80 13.60
C TYR A 10 26.50 4.51 14.26
N GLY A 11 26.66 4.98 15.50
CA GLY A 11 25.61 5.74 16.20
C GLY A 11 25.32 7.09 15.54
N SER A 12 26.35 7.81 15.05
CA SER A 12 26.16 9.08 14.34
C SER A 12 25.54 8.91 12.96
N SER A 13 25.84 7.81 12.24
CA SER A 13 25.20 7.51 10.95
C SER A 13 23.73 7.15 11.11
N LEU A 14 23.37 6.39 12.15
CA LEU A 14 22.00 6.03 12.44
C LEU A 14 21.15 7.25 12.84
N ILE A 15 21.71 8.16 13.66
CA ILE A 15 21.03 9.40 14.06
C ILE A 15 20.84 10.34 12.84
N LEU A 16 21.81 10.40 11.94
CA LEU A 16 21.68 11.21 10.72
C LEU A 16 20.63 10.64 9.77
N LEU A 17 20.55 9.30 9.66
CA LEU A 17 19.51 8.61 8.90
C LEU A 17 18.11 8.93 9.45
N ILE A 18 17.90 8.80 10.75
CA ILE A 18 16.62 9.09 11.41
C ILE A 18 16.22 10.56 11.20
N LEU A 19 17.16 11.50 11.23
CA LEU A 19 16.87 12.93 10.99
C LEU A 19 16.50 13.21 9.53
N VAL A 20 17.16 12.57 8.57
CA VAL A 20 16.86 12.74 7.14
C VAL A 20 15.49 12.13 6.81
N PHE A 21 15.19 10.92 7.33
CA PHE A 21 13.90 10.27 7.12
C PHE A 21 12.76 10.99 7.84
N GLY A 22 12.97 11.47 9.07
CA GLY A 22 11.97 12.25 9.81
C GLY A 22 11.57 13.54 9.10
N LEU A 23 12.54 14.24 8.49
CA LEU A 23 12.30 15.47 7.73
C LEU A 23 11.60 15.17 6.37
N GLY A 24 11.94 14.06 5.72
CA GLY A 24 11.28 13.60 4.49
C GLY A 24 9.82 13.24 4.75
N TYR A 25 9.55 12.44 5.77
CA TYR A 25 8.19 12.05 6.18
C TYR A 25 7.32 13.27 6.54
N GLN A 26 7.83 14.21 7.35
CA GLN A 26 7.11 15.43 7.68
C GLN A 26 6.77 16.26 6.44
N LYS A 27 7.68 16.37 5.48
CA LYS A 27 7.45 17.13 4.26
C LYS A 27 6.40 16.50 3.34
N ILE A 28 6.38 15.16 3.24
CA ILE A 28 5.36 14.43 2.46
C ILE A 28 4.01 14.51 3.15
N HIS A 29 3.96 14.36 4.47
CA HIS A 29 2.74 14.47 5.26
C HIS A 29 2.15 15.89 5.20
N GLU A 30 2.98 16.94 5.34
CA GLU A 30 2.58 18.34 5.14
C GLU A 30 2.10 18.62 3.71
N GLN A 31 2.71 18.02 2.69
CA GLN A 31 2.24 18.14 1.32
C GLN A 31 0.88 17.45 1.09
N ARG A 32 0.63 16.31 1.72
CA ARG A 32 -0.67 15.61 1.67
C ARG A 32 -1.75 16.40 2.43
N GLU A 33 -1.45 16.89 3.64
CA GLU A 33 -2.39 17.73 4.42
C GLU A 33 -2.69 19.06 3.71
N ASN A 34 -1.70 19.71 3.11
CA ASN A 34 -1.89 20.94 2.35
C ASN A 34 -2.70 20.72 1.06
N ARG A 35 -2.57 19.57 0.39
CA ARG A 35 -3.42 19.23 -0.76
C ARG A 35 -4.87 18.97 -0.35
N GLN A 36 -5.12 18.36 0.80
CA GLN A 36 -6.47 18.18 1.35
C GLN A 36 -7.12 19.52 1.77
N GLN A 37 -6.31 20.53 2.14
CA GLN A 37 -6.80 21.87 2.48
C GLN A 37 -7.05 22.75 1.24
N ASP A 38 -6.31 22.56 0.14
CA ASP A 38 -6.49 23.33 -1.11
C ASP A 38 -7.74 22.93 -1.91
N THR A 39 -8.40 21.83 -1.56
CA THR A 39 -9.69 21.42 -2.14
C THR A 39 -10.91 22.01 -1.44
N GLN A 40 -10.73 22.84 -0.41
CA GLN A 40 -11.82 23.57 0.23
C GLN A 40 -12.04 24.94 -0.39
N PRO A 41 -13.29 25.36 -0.66
CA PRO A 41 -13.57 26.67 -1.24
C PRO A 41 -13.24 27.78 -0.24
N VAL A 42 -12.48 28.77 -0.71
CA VAL A 42 -12.11 29.98 0.01
C VAL A 42 -13.35 30.78 0.37
N THR A 43 -13.71 30.86 1.64
CA THR A 43 -14.59 31.89 2.15
C THR A 43 -13.76 32.97 2.85
N GLU A 44 -13.83 34.15 2.27
CA GLU A 44 -13.29 35.40 2.72
C GLU A 44 -13.97 35.84 4.04
N GLN A 45 -13.19 36.05 5.10
CA GLN A 45 -13.59 36.96 6.17
C GLN A 45 -12.39 37.66 6.83
N ALA A 46 -12.54 38.97 6.91
CA ALA A 46 -11.59 39.94 7.38
C ALA A 46 -11.47 40.02 8.91
N ALA A 47 -10.26 40.32 9.33
CA ALA A 47 -9.75 41.02 10.50
C ALA A 47 -10.68 41.40 11.66
N VAL A 48 -10.22 41.14 12.92
CA VAL A 48 -9.99 42.17 13.97
C VAL A 48 -8.99 41.61 15.01
N ALA A 49 -8.07 42.47 15.41
CA ALA A 49 -7.01 42.28 16.38
C ALA A 49 -7.47 42.41 17.84
N GLY A 50 -6.64 41.98 18.79
CA GLY A 50 -6.68 42.34 20.21
C GLY A 50 -6.26 41.19 21.12
N GLU A 51 -5.04 41.12 21.46
CA GLU A 51 -4.29 41.37 22.72
C GLU A 51 -4.73 40.61 23.99
N GLU A 52 -3.71 39.92 24.50
CA GLU A 52 -3.16 39.82 25.89
C GLU A 52 -3.94 38.95 26.92
N GLU A 53 -3.28 38.16 27.55
CA GLU A 53 -2.25 37.87 28.52
C GLU A 53 -2.72 36.99 29.70
N THR A 54 -1.85 36.14 30.13
CA THR A 54 -1.42 35.63 31.44
C THR A 54 -2.29 34.72 32.32
N GLU A 55 -1.63 33.63 32.59
CA GLU A 55 -1.10 33.04 33.83
C GLU A 55 -1.99 32.30 34.85
N GLN A 56 -1.47 31.12 35.14
CA GLN A 56 -1.23 30.44 36.45
C GLN A 56 -2.37 29.64 37.12
N ALA A 57 -2.12 28.38 37.14
CA ALA A 57 -1.66 27.50 38.23
C ALA A 57 -2.69 27.03 39.31
N ALA A 58 -2.58 25.73 39.47
CA ALA A 58 -2.54 24.95 40.70
C ALA A 58 -3.86 24.45 41.36
N SER A 59 -3.94 23.18 41.35
CA SER A 59 -4.01 22.20 42.46
C SER A 59 -5.31 22.01 43.25
N ASN A 60 -5.57 20.73 43.34
CA ASN A 60 -5.98 19.89 44.47
C ASN A 60 -7.44 19.70 44.88
N THR A 61 -7.75 18.41 44.82
CA THR A 61 -8.30 17.47 45.84
C THR A 61 -9.76 17.52 46.21
N GLU A 62 -10.31 16.33 46.02
CA GLU A 62 -11.14 15.47 46.88
C GLU A 62 -12.61 15.81 47.23
N ALA A 63 -13.34 14.77 46.94
CA ALA A 63 -14.32 14.05 47.74
C ALA A 63 -15.71 14.63 48.03
N GLY A 64 -16.67 13.87 47.65
CA GLY A 64 -17.68 13.44 48.63
C GLY A 64 -19.14 13.85 48.40
N GLN A 65 -19.89 12.85 48.02
CA GLN A 65 -21.22 12.48 48.55
C GLN A 65 -22.49 13.31 48.27
N THR A 66 -23.35 12.61 47.54
CA THR A 66 -24.78 12.27 47.79
C THR A 66 -25.78 13.35 48.27
N ALA A 67 -26.87 13.36 47.60
CA ALA A 67 -28.27 13.20 48.00
C ALA A 67 -29.26 14.22 47.50
N GLN A 68 -30.20 13.68 46.77
CA GLN A 68 -31.69 13.75 46.83
C GLN A 68 -32.43 15.08 46.61
N VAL A 69 -33.21 15.02 45.54
CA VAL A 69 -34.67 15.22 45.33
C VAL A 69 -35.30 16.40 46.10
N THR A 70 -35.91 17.33 45.41
CA THR A 70 -37.34 17.66 45.54
C THR A 70 -37.83 18.45 44.31
N ASP A 71 -38.98 18.02 43.91
CA ASP A 71 -39.94 18.49 42.94
C ASP A 71 -40.58 19.81 43.40
N VAL A 72 -40.75 20.82 42.50
CA VAL A 72 -41.89 21.76 42.56
C VAL A 72 -42.15 22.38 41.18
N THR A 73 -43.37 22.32 40.83
CA THR A 73 -44.14 22.75 39.64
C THR A 73 -44.13 24.23 39.31
N ALA A 74 -44.20 24.46 38.00
CA ALA A 74 -44.99 25.46 37.21
C ALA A 74 -44.80 26.97 37.41
N GLU A 75 -44.45 27.68 36.37
CA GLU A 75 -45.39 28.58 35.69
C GLU A 75 -44.84 29.14 34.37
N SER A 76 -45.74 29.21 33.41
CA SER A 76 -45.58 29.70 32.04
C SER A 76 -45.40 31.21 31.99
N THR A 77 -44.42 31.70 31.20
CA THR A 77 -44.51 33.00 30.51
C THR A 77 -43.91 32.91 29.11
N THR A 78 -44.73 33.12 28.15
CA THR A 78 -44.43 33.30 26.73
C THR A 78 -43.74 34.63 26.50
N GLU A 79 -42.59 34.60 25.74
CA GLU A 79 -42.19 35.71 24.85
C GLU A 79 -41.20 35.25 23.76
N PRO A 80 -40.91 36.07 22.72
CA PRO A 80 -41.17 35.66 21.35
C PRO A 80 -39.90 35.15 20.60
N GLY A 81 -40.16 34.44 19.51
CA GLY A 81 -39.25 33.74 18.65
C GLY A 81 -38.02 34.53 18.20
N VAL A 82 -36.89 33.89 18.39
CA VAL A 82 -35.66 34.12 17.64
C VAL A 82 -35.68 33.13 16.46
N PRO A 83 -35.47 33.56 15.21
CA PRO A 83 -35.41 32.62 14.10
C PRO A 83 -34.21 31.68 14.29
N GLU A 84 -34.48 30.40 14.38
CA GLU A 84 -33.48 29.36 14.17
C GLU A 84 -32.89 29.52 12.76
N THR A 85 -31.71 30.09 12.68
CA THR A 85 -30.87 29.87 11.51
C THR A 85 -30.51 28.41 11.52
N GLY A 86 -31.23 27.62 10.76
CA GLY A 86 -30.83 26.26 10.42
C GLY A 86 -29.44 26.32 9.82
N SER A 87 -28.46 25.84 10.57
CA SER A 87 -27.18 25.42 10.01
C SER A 87 -27.55 24.25 9.09
N GLU A 88 -27.67 24.52 7.81
CA GLU A 88 -27.58 23.49 6.80
C GLU A 88 -26.18 22.88 6.98
N MET A 89 -26.11 21.71 7.61
CA MET A 89 -24.94 20.84 7.46
C MET A 89 -24.88 20.57 5.95
N GLN A 90 -23.94 21.22 5.27
CA GLN A 90 -23.54 20.82 3.95
C GLN A 90 -23.08 19.36 4.10
N ASP A 91 -23.86 18.43 3.59
CA ASP A 91 -23.41 17.09 3.26
C ASP A 91 -22.20 17.28 2.33
N THR A 92 -21.00 17.19 2.88
CA THR A 92 -19.81 17.02 2.05
C THR A 92 -19.97 15.66 1.41
N GLU A 93 -20.32 15.65 0.14
CA GLU A 93 -20.42 14.45 -0.68
C GLU A 93 -19.14 13.64 -0.45
N ALA A 94 -19.27 12.42 0.09
CA ALA A 94 -18.12 11.60 0.39
C ALA A 94 -17.30 11.38 -0.91
N ALA A 95 -15.98 11.63 -0.85
CA ALA A 95 -15.13 11.54 -2.02
C ALA A 95 -14.89 10.07 -2.40
N ALA A 96 -14.74 9.79 -3.68
CA ALA A 96 -14.26 8.48 -4.13
C ALA A 96 -12.80 8.27 -3.68
N THR A 97 -12.44 7.01 -3.39
CA THR A 97 -11.08 6.64 -3.00
C THR A 97 -10.36 5.96 -4.16
N THR A 98 -9.15 6.40 -4.44
CA THR A 98 -8.30 5.86 -5.49
C THR A 98 -7.20 4.97 -4.90
N LEU A 99 -7.14 3.72 -5.37
CA LEU A 99 -6.05 2.81 -5.05
C LEU A 99 -5.24 2.54 -6.32
N VAL A 100 -3.92 2.40 -6.17
CA VAL A 100 -3.02 2.00 -7.26
C VAL A 100 -2.20 0.79 -6.83
N PHE A 101 -2.12 -0.19 -7.73
CA PHE A 101 -1.33 -1.40 -7.54
C PHE A 101 -0.32 -1.53 -8.67
N THR A 102 0.90 -1.96 -8.34
CA THR A 102 1.92 -2.30 -9.34
C THR A 102 2.38 -3.75 -9.18
N GLY A 103 3.07 -4.26 -10.19
CA GLY A 103 3.77 -5.54 -10.12
C GLY A 103 5.08 -5.46 -9.34
N ASP A 104 6.04 -6.26 -9.78
CA ASP A 104 7.27 -6.52 -9.06
C ASP A 104 8.23 -5.33 -9.10
N ILE A 105 8.76 -4.96 -7.93
CA ILE A 105 9.78 -3.93 -7.77
C ILE A 105 11.05 -4.56 -7.20
N LEU A 106 12.17 -4.32 -7.89
CA LEU A 106 13.52 -4.59 -7.42
C LEU A 106 14.38 -3.34 -7.61
N ILE A 107 14.80 -2.70 -6.53
CA ILE A 107 15.76 -1.59 -6.58
C ILE A 107 17.19 -2.15 -6.72
N GLY A 108 17.40 -2.91 -7.80
CA GLY A 108 18.68 -3.51 -8.15
C GLY A 108 19.71 -2.49 -8.64
N ASN A 109 20.87 -2.98 -9.10
CA ASN A 109 22.02 -2.12 -9.43
C ASN A 109 21.70 -0.99 -10.44
N SER A 110 20.95 -1.28 -11.51
CA SER A 110 20.60 -0.29 -12.53
C SER A 110 19.59 0.73 -12.03
N VAL A 111 18.54 0.27 -11.32
CA VAL A 111 17.52 1.12 -10.72
C VAL A 111 18.12 2.02 -9.64
N SER A 112 18.92 1.45 -8.72
CA SER A 112 19.58 2.21 -7.65
C SER A 112 20.59 3.22 -8.20
N ALA A 113 21.31 2.90 -9.28
CA ALA A 113 22.20 3.85 -9.96
C ALA A 113 21.45 5.03 -10.58
N ASN A 114 20.33 4.76 -11.26
CA ASN A 114 19.47 5.80 -11.83
C ASN A 114 18.87 6.70 -10.75
N TYR A 115 18.35 6.08 -9.67
CA TYR A 115 17.80 6.82 -8.53
C TYR A 115 18.88 7.67 -7.85
N SER A 116 20.08 7.13 -7.60
CA SER A 116 21.18 7.88 -7.01
C SER A 116 21.62 9.07 -7.86
N ALA A 117 21.52 8.96 -9.18
CA ALA A 117 21.93 10.01 -10.11
C ALA A 117 20.89 11.12 -10.29
N ARG A 118 19.58 10.80 -10.25
CA ARG A 118 18.50 11.70 -10.66
C ARG A 118 17.28 11.69 -9.73
N GLY A 119 17.33 10.97 -8.59
CA GLY A 119 16.16 10.78 -7.74
C GLY A 119 15.06 10.01 -8.46
N ILE A 120 13.83 10.33 -8.12
CA ILE A 120 12.63 9.68 -8.68
C ILE A 120 12.54 9.84 -10.21
N ASP A 121 13.00 10.95 -10.78
CA ASP A 121 13.05 11.20 -12.22
C ASP A 121 13.98 10.23 -12.98
N GLY A 122 14.83 9.54 -12.25
CA GLY A 122 15.71 8.51 -12.79
C GLY A 122 15.03 7.17 -13.03
N ILE A 123 13.93 6.92 -12.34
CA ILE A 123 13.30 5.60 -12.28
C ILE A 123 11.82 5.60 -12.69
N LEU A 124 11.15 6.75 -12.68
CA LEU A 124 9.76 6.90 -13.13
C LEU A 124 9.58 8.15 -14.01
N SER A 125 8.70 8.06 -15.02
CA SER A 125 8.21 9.26 -15.72
C SER A 125 7.30 10.10 -14.83
N GLU A 126 7.15 11.39 -15.13
CA GLU A 126 6.30 12.32 -14.37
C GLU A 126 4.86 11.80 -14.22
N GLU A 127 4.29 11.22 -15.29
CA GLU A 127 2.93 10.67 -15.26
C GLU A 127 2.81 9.43 -14.34
N MET A 128 3.89 8.62 -14.26
CA MET A 128 3.90 7.47 -13.35
C MET A 128 4.12 7.93 -11.90
N GLN A 129 4.95 8.94 -11.67
CA GLN A 129 5.09 9.55 -10.35
C GLN A 129 3.75 10.09 -9.87
N SER A 130 3.05 10.88 -10.70
CA SER A 130 1.73 11.42 -10.36
C SER A 130 0.70 10.32 -10.13
N LEU A 131 0.69 9.26 -10.95
CA LEU A 131 -0.23 8.14 -10.78
C LEU A 131 -0.11 7.50 -9.39
N LEU A 132 1.13 7.27 -8.94
CA LEU A 132 1.40 6.62 -7.67
C LEU A 132 1.20 7.57 -6.47
N SER A 133 1.76 8.79 -6.56
CA SER A 133 1.76 9.73 -5.44
C SER A 133 0.42 10.44 -5.22
N ASP A 134 -0.43 10.56 -6.25
CA ASP A 134 -1.75 11.20 -6.15
C ASP A 134 -2.85 10.20 -5.76
N ALA A 135 -2.55 8.90 -5.71
CA ALA A 135 -3.47 7.90 -5.18
C ALA A 135 -3.65 8.05 -3.66
N ASP A 136 -4.83 7.71 -3.16
CA ASP A 136 -5.09 7.67 -1.72
C ASP A 136 -4.34 6.51 -1.05
N ILE A 137 -4.18 5.38 -1.78
CA ILE A 137 -3.41 4.21 -1.33
C ILE A 137 -2.64 3.62 -2.51
N THR A 138 -1.31 3.49 -2.36
CA THR A 138 -0.45 2.82 -3.33
C THR A 138 0.18 1.57 -2.71
N MET A 139 -0.07 0.40 -3.34
CA MET A 139 0.50 -0.89 -2.94
C MET A 139 1.36 -1.48 -4.04
N VAL A 140 2.54 -2.00 -3.67
CA VAL A 140 3.51 -2.61 -4.58
C VAL A 140 4.03 -3.96 -4.05
N ASN A 141 4.63 -4.80 -4.89
CA ASN A 141 5.41 -5.96 -4.44
C ASN A 141 6.88 -5.57 -4.26
N GLU A 142 7.39 -5.59 -3.02
CA GLU A 142 8.81 -5.44 -2.70
C GLU A 142 9.50 -6.79 -2.82
N GLU A 143 10.14 -7.04 -3.97
CA GLU A 143 10.72 -8.35 -4.28
C GLU A 143 12.22 -8.44 -3.95
N PHE A 144 12.56 -7.98 -2.78
CA PHE A 144 13.91 -8.02 -2.21
C PHE A 144 13.86 -7.70 -0.71
N PRO A 145 14.82 -8.14 0.11
CA PRO A 145 14.97 -7.60 1.46
C PRO A 145 15.80 -6.31 1.46
N PHE A 146 15.40 -5.32 2.25
CA PHE A 146 16.32 -4.27 2.68
C PHE A 146 17.30 -4.84 3.70
N GLY A 147 18.59 -4.51 3.57
CA GLY A 147 19.55 -4.94 4.56
C GLY A 147 20.99 -4.63 4.21
N THR A 148 21.81 -4.73 5.24
CA THR A 148 23.29 -4.65 5.15
C THR A 148 23.95 -5.93 5.65
N GLY A 149 23.20 -6.72 6.44
CA GLY A 149 23.58 -7.98 7.05
C GLY A 149 23.05 -9.21 6.33
N GLY A 150 23.12 -10.35 6.99
CA GLY A 150 22.66 -11.63 6.48
C GLY A 150 23.65 -12.33 5.55
N THR A 151 23.32 -13.58 5.20
CA THR A 151 24.09 -14.41 4.28
C THR A 151 23.21 -14.81 3.13
N ALA A 152 23.73 -14.64 1.90
CA ALA A 152 23.00 -15.05 0.70
C ALA A 152 22.66 -16.54 0.76
N MET A 153 21.44 -16.88 0.35
CA MET A 153 20.97 -18.26 0.26
C MET A 153 21.88 -19.04 -0.72
N GLU A 154 22.41 -20.16 -0.23
CA GLU A 154 23.17 -21.08 -1.08
C GLU A 154 22.23 -21.75 -2.10
N ASP A 155 22.77 -22.13 -3.26
CA ASP A 155 22.06 -22.82 -4.33
C ASP A 155 20.84 -22.08 -4.92
N LYS A 156 20.70 -20.76 -4.68
CA LYS A 156 19.74 -19.91 -5.35
C LYS A 156 20.41 -19.10 -6.45
N GLN A 157 19.89 -19.19 -7.69
CA GLN A 157 20.50 -18.56 -8.87
C GLN A 157 20.59 -17.03 -8.76
N TYR A 158 19.55 -16.40 -8.23
CA TYR A 158 19.48 -14.96 -8.01
C TYR A 158 19.13 -14.69 -6.56
N THR A 159 19.94 -13.86 -5.91
CA THR A 159 19.70 -13.37 -4.56
C THR A 159 19.81 -11.85 -4.55
N PHE A 160 18.80 -11.19 -3.99
CA PHE A 160 18.71 -9.74 -3.95
C PHE A 160 18.84 -9.23 -2.52
N ARG A 161 19.50 -8.11 -2.36
CA ARG A 161 19.54 -7.32 -1.12
C ARG A 161 19.78 -5.87 -1.47
N VAL A 162 18.91 -4.98 -0.99
CA VAL A 162 18.96 -3.54 -1.27
C VAL A 162 19.41 -2.81 -0.01
N ASN A 163 20.26 -1.79 -0.19
CA ASN A 163 20.68 -0.96 0.93
C ASN A 163 19.47 -0.22 1.53
N PRO A 164 19.29 -0.20 2.86
CA PRO A 164 18.18 0.48 3.55
C PRO A 164 17.92 1.92 3.13
N SER A 165 18.97 2.66 2.72
CA SER A 165 18.82 4.05 2.28
C SER A 165 17.91 4.22 1.05
N TYR A 166 17.72 3.17 0.26
CA TYR A 166 16.85 3.21 -0.92
C TYR A 166 15.34 3.09 -0.59
N VAL A 167 14.97 2.93 0.67
CA VAL A 167 13.57 3.10 1.09
C VAL A 167 13.05 4.49 0.72
N ALA A 168 13.94 5.48 0.58
CA ALA A 168 13.62 6.81 0.07
C ALA A 168 12.93 6.77 -1.30
N ALA A 169 13.25 5.81 -2.17
CA ALA A 169 12.58 5.65 -3.45
C ALA A 169 11.09 5.28 -3.27
N PHE A 170 10.75 4.43 -2.31
CA PHE A 170 9.35 4.10 -2.00
C PHE A 170 8.60 5.32 -1.44
N LEU A 171 9.24 6.12 -0.59
CA LEU A 171 8.65 7.37 -0.10
C LEU A 171 8.40 8.38 -1.23
N ASP A 172 9.38 8.53 -2.13
CA ASP A 172 9.26 9.43 -3.30
C ASP A 172 8.19 8.94 -4.29
N MET A 173 7.98 7.61 -4.40
CA MET A 173 6.88 7.02 -5.16
C MET A 173 5.50 7.18 -4.49
N GLY A 174 5.45 7.55 -3.22
CA GLY A 174 4.20 7.60 -2.47
C GLY A 174 3.64 6.23 -2.08
N VAL A 175 4.49 5.22 -1.90
CA VAL A 175 4.08 3.87 -1.47
C VAL A 175 3.58 3.89 -0.03
N ASP A 176 2.38 3.39 0.21
CA ASP A 176 1.75 3.29 1.53
C ASP A 176 1.91 1.89 2.14
N ILE A 177 1.91 0.87 1.28
CA ILE A 177 1.96 -0.52 1.70
C ILE A 177 2.72 -1.37 0.69
N VAL A 178 3.47 -2.36 1.18
CA VAL A 178 4.15 -3.35 0.34
C VAL A 178 3.69 -4.77 0.65
N SER A 179 3.65 -5.63 -0.40
CA SER A 179 3.66 -7.07 -0.22
C SER A 179 5.10 -7.51 0.01
N LEU A 180 5.35 -8.26 1.09
CA LEU A 180 6.61 -8.95 1.36
C LEU A 180 6.48 -10.46 1.13
N ALA A 181 5.31 -10.92 0.70
CA ALA A 181 5.06 -12.33 0.46
C ALA A 181 5.58 -12.74 -0.92
N ASN A 182 6.87 -13.02 -1.05
CA ASN A 182 7.50 -13.43 -2.30
C ASN A 182 8.70 -14.37 -2.08
N ASN A 183 9.28 -14.84 -3.18
CA ASN A 183 10.39 -15.78 -3.18
C ASN A 183 11.78 -15.13 -3.03
N HIS A 184 11.86 -13.82 -2.79
CA HIS A 184 13.12 -13.09 -2.63
C HIS A 184 13.32 -12.43 -1.27
N ILE A 185 12.28 -12.27 -0.47
CA ILE A 185 12.35 -11.50 0.77
C ILE A 185 13.28 -12.10 1.85
N LEU A 186 13.58 -13.39 1.76
CA LEU A 186 14.51 -14.09 2.65
C LEU A 186 15.82 -14.49 1.95
N ASP A 187 16.19 -13.86 0.84
CA ASP A 187 17.41 -14.15 0.08
C ASP A 187 18.69 -14.06 0.91
N TYR A 188 18.69 -13.23 1.93
CA TYR A 188 19.80 -13.06 2.88
C TYR A 188 19.43 -13.52 4.30
N GLY A 189 18.41 -14.39 4.41
CA GLY A 189 18.00 -15.02 5.64
C GLY A 189 17.12 -14.14 6.54
N PRO A 190 16.76 -14.67 7.72
CA PRO A 190 15.87 -13.97 8.67
C PRO A 190 16.44 -12.63 9.15
N GLU A 191 17.78 -12.48 9.24
CA GLU A 191 18.41 -11.25 9.66
C GLU A 191 18.09 -10.08 8.70
N ALA A 192 18.15 -10.31 7.38
CA ALA A 192 17.80 -9.30 6.39
C ALA A 192 16.27 -9.02 6.38
N LEU A 193 15.44 -10.03 6.59
CA LEU A 193 13.99 -9.86 6.72
C LEU A 193 13.64 -8.98 7.94
N GLU A 194 14.28 -9.22 9.09
CA GLU A 194 14.07 -8.39 10.29
C GLU A 194 14.56 -6.95 10.07
N GLU A 195 15.68 -6.77 9.35
CA GLU A 195 16.15 -5.43 8.95
C GLU A 195 15.16 -4.75 8.01
N THR A 196 14.53 -5.49 7.08
CA THR A 196 13.44 -4.98 6.21
C THR A 196 12.26 -4.45 7.03
N PHE A 197 11.79 -5.20 8.02
CA PHE A 197 10.70 -4.74 8.90
C PHE A 197 11.08 -3.42 9.59
N ALA A 198 12.28 -3.34 10.17
CA ALA A 198 12.73 -2.13 10.85
C ALA A 198 12.86 -0.91 9.91
N VAL A 199 13.26 -1.14 8.65
CA VAL A 199 13.35 -0.10 7.62
C VAL A 199 11.96 0.44 7.27
N LEU A 200 11.01 -0.46 6.97
CA LEU A 200 9.65 -0.11 6.61
C LEU A 200 8.90 0.56 7.78
N ASP A 201 9.03 0.01 9.00
CA ASP A 201 8.45 0.61 10.21
C ASP A 201 8.97 2.03 10.45
N THR A 202 10.29 2.25 10.25
CA THR A 202 10.90 3.57 10.38
C THR A 202 10.41 4.56 9.32
N ALA A 203 10.19 4.06 8.10
CA ALA A 203 9.68 4.84 6.99
C ALA A 203 8.16 5.09 7.08
N GLY A 204 7.45 4.39 7.97
CA GLY A 204 5.98 4.45 8.08
C GLY A 204 5.25 3.74 6.95
N ILE A 205 5.95 2.87 6.20
CA ILE A 205 5.37 2.05 5.14
C ILE A 205 4.84 0.76 5.75
N ARG A 206 3.57 0.45 5.50
CA ARG A 206 2.95 -0.79 5.97
C ARG A 206 3.43 -1.98 5.14
N TYR A 207 3.36 -3.18 5.72
CA TYR A 207 3.69 -4.40 4.98
C TYR A 207 2.79 -5.56 5.38
N ALA A 208 2.50 -6.43 4.43
CA ALA A 208 1.67 -7.62 4.59
C ALA A 208 2.39 -8.87 4.04
N GLY A 209 2.00 -10.04 4.52
CA GLY A 209 2.42 -11.34 3.97
C GLY A 209 3.76 -11.87 4.47
N ALA A 210 4.46 -11.14 5.34
CA ALA A 210 5.63 -11.63 6.08
C ALA A 210 5.63 -11.09 7.50
N GLY A 211 6.34 -11.75 8.40
CA GLY A 211 6.40 -11.33 9.80
C GLY A 211 7.38 -12.13 10.63
N GLY A 212 7.71 -11.63 11.82
CA GLY A 212 8.52 -12.31 12.83
C GLY A 212 7.80 -13.50 13.48
N SER A 213 6.50 -13.67 13.19
CA SER A 213 5.67 -14.80 13.63
C SER A 213 4.53 -15.02 12.63
N LYS A 214 3.91 -16.20 12.70
CA LYS A 214 2.75 -16.55 11.87
C LYS A 214 1.60 -15.55 12.05
N ALA A 215 1.31 -15.14 13.28
CA ALA A 215 0.25 -14.16 13.56
C ALA A 215 0.50 -12.84 12.84
N ARG A 216 1.74 -12.31 12.89
CA ARG A 216 2.10 -11.06 12.23
C ARG A 216 2.09 -11.17 10.70
N ALA A 217 2.57 -12.30 10.14
CA ALA A 217 2.57 -12.51 8.68
C ALA A 217 1.16 -12.63 8.09
N MET A 218 0.19 -13.11 8.87
CA MET A 218 -1.22 -13.25 8.49
C MET A 218 -2.06 -12.02 8.86
N GLU A 219 -1.48 -11.03 9.57
CA GLU A 219 -2.20 -9.85 10.04
C GLU A 219 -2.61 -8.97 8.89
N PRO A 220 -3.92 -8.64 8.74
CA PRO A 220 -4.37 -7.72 7.71
C PRO A 220 -3.88 -6.30 8.00
N GLN A 221 -3.58 -5.56 6.96
CA GLN A 221 -3.35 -4.13 7.07
C GLN A 221 -4.65 -3.40 6.73
N ILE A 222 -5.19 -2.65 7.68
CA ILE A 222 -6.39 -1.84 7.47
C ILE A 222 -5.99 -0.37 7.37
N ILE A 223 -6.36 0.28 6.26
CA ILE A 223 -6.15 1.71 6.02
C ILE A 223 -7.52 2.37 5.92
N GLU A 224 -7.76 3.40 6.71
CA GLU A 224 -9.00 4.17 6.66
C GLU A 224 -8.77 5.45 5.87
N VAL A 225 -9.54 5.62 4.80
CA VAL A 225 -9.50 6.77 3.89
C VAL A 225 -10.91 7.12 3.45
N ASN A 226 -11.24 8.42 3.42
CA ASN A 226 -12.54 8.94 3.00
C ASN A 226 -13.74 8.25 3.71
N GLY A 227 -13.53 7.88 5.00
CA GLY A 227 -14.53 7.22 5.82
C GLY A 227 -14.80 5.76 5.49
N LYS A 228 -13.96 5.12 4.68
CA LYS A 228 -14.00 3.69 4.35
C LYS A 228 -12.73 2.97 4.81
N LYS A 229 -12.88 1.71 5.17
CA LYS A 229 -11.78 0.82 5.58
C LYS A 229 -11.38 -0.08 4.43
N PHE A 230 -10.13 0.02 4.02
CA PHE A 230 -9.51 -0.81 3.00
C PHE A 230 -8.62 -1.84 3.67
N GLY A 231 -8.93 -3.11 3.46
CA GLY A 231 -8.16 -4.24 4.00
C GLY A 231 -7.19 -4.79 2.95
N PHE A 232 -5.99 -5.17 3.41
CA PHE A 232 -4.95 -5.76 2.57
C PHE A 232 -4.38 -6.99 3.25
N LEU A 233 -4.38 -8.10 2.52
CA LEU A 233 -3.68 -9.34 2.85
C LEU A 233 -2.68 -9.66 1.75
N ALA A 234 -1.57 -10.30 2.10
CA ALA A 234 -0.63 -10.80 1.12
C ALA A 234 -0.18 -12.22 1.47
N ALA A 235 0.06 -13.04 0.44
CA ALA A 235 0.55 -14.40 0.58
C ALA A 235 1.37 -14.83 -0.63
N SER A 236 2.23 -15.85 -0.47
CA SER A 236 3.01 -16.42 -1.56
C SER A 236 2.67 -17.87 -1.80
N ARG A 237 2.47 -18.25 -3.07
CA ARG A 237 2.43 -19.66 -3.52
C ARG A 237 3.81 -20.16 -3.96
N VAL A 238 4.80 -19.24 -3.97
CA VAL A 238 6.17 -19.53 -4.42
C VAL A 238 7.15 -19.19 -3.31
N ILE A 239 7.80 -20.21 -2.75
CA ILE A 239 8.95 -20.08 -1.83
C ILE A 239 10.01 -21.11 -2.23
N PRO A 240 11.32 -20.75 -2.18
CA PRO A 240 12.40 -21.65 -2.62
C PRO A 240 12.49 -22.94 -1.79
N VAL A 241 12.25 -22.82 -0.48
CA VAL A 241 12.33 -23.93 0.49
C VAL A 241 11.23 -23.80 1.53
N ALA A 242 10.76 -24.94 2.03
CA ALA A 242 9.64 -24.99 2.98
C ALA A 242 9.90 -24.20 4.29
N SER A 243 11.18 -24.07 4.69
CA SER A 243 11.54 -23.30 5.90
C SER A 243 11.32 -21.80 5.80
N TRP A 244 11.04 -21.26 4.61
CA TRP A 244 10.64 -19.84 4.44
C TRP A 244 9.19 -19.60 4.83
N ASN A 245 8.35 -20.65 4.86
CA ASN A 245 7.00 -20.51 5.37
C ASN A 245 7.05 -20.16 6.85
N VAL A 246 6.37 -19.07 7.19
CA VAL A 246 6.28 -18.64 8.59
C VAL A 246 5.55 -19.66 9.43
N GLU A 247 6.22 -20.19 10.46
CA GLU A 247 5.64 -21.08 11.42
C GLU A 247 5.94 -20.60 12.85
N ASN A 248 4.90 -20.57 13.70
CA ASN A 248 5.02 -20.24 15.11
C ASN A 248 5.76 -18.90 15.38
N GLN A 249 7.00 -18.95 15.86
CA GLN A 249 7.83 -17.82 16.28
C GLN A 249 9.03 -17.58 15.34
N THR A 250 9.01 -18.16 14.15
CA THR A 250 10.11 -18.01 13.18
C THR A 250 9.75 -16.97 12.15
N PRO A 251 10.62 -15.95 11.89
CA PRO A 251 10.41 -15.01 10.83
C PRO A 251 10.28 -15.70 9.46
N GLY A 252 9.32 -15.26 8.66
CA GLY A 252 9.09 -15.88 7.37
C GLY A 252 7.93 -15.26 6.59
N VAL A 253 7.61 -15.93 5.48
CA VAL A 253 6.57 -15.57 4.52
C VAL A 253 5.29 -16.34 4.82
N PHE A 254 4.15 -15.71 4.67
CA PHE A 254 2.87 -16.39 4.68
C PHE A 254 2.68 -17.16 3.36
N ALA A 255 3.00 -18.46 3.39
CA ALA A 255 2.87 -19.32 2.21
C ALA A 255 1.48 -19.95 2.13
N THR A 256 0.92 -19.98 0.91
CA THR A 256 -0.43 -20.48 0.60
C THR A 256 -0.41 -21.76 -0.26
N TYR A 257 0.51 -22.72 0.05
CA TYR A 257 0.43 -24.08 -0.55
C TYR A 257 -0.81 -24.83 -0.08
N ASP A 258 -1.26 -24.57 1.13
CA ASP A 258 -2.59 -24.84 1.65
C ASP A 258 -3.29 -23.50 1.88
N ALA A 259 -4.32 -23.23 1.07
CA ALA A 259 -5.04 -21.97 1.09
C ALA A 259 -5.94 -21.80 2.32
N THR A 260 -6.22 -22.85 3.09
CA THR A 260 -7.20 -22.86 4.20
C THR A 260 -6.99 -21.71 5.19
N ALA A 261 -5.72 -21.42 5.51
CA ALA A 261 -5.40 -20.33 6.44
C ALA A 261 -5.63 -18.95 5.84
N LEU A 262 -5.36 -18.78 4.54
CA LEU A 262 -5.60 -17.51 3.84
C LEU A 262 -7.10 -17.29 3.62
N ASP A 263 -7.86 -18.31 3.21
CA ASP A 263 -9.32 -18.24 3.04
C ASP A 263 -9.99 -17.82 4.36
N ALA A 264 -9.55 -18.41 5.48
CA ALA A 264 -10.04 -18.02 6.80
C ALA A 264 -9.67 -16.56 7.15
N ALA A 265 -8.44 -16.12 6.87
CA ALA A 265 -8.00 -14.75 7.10
C ALA A 265 -8.80 -13.75 6.24
N ILE A 266 -9.07 -14.07 4.97
CA ILE A 266 -9.93 -13.28 4.07
C ILE A 266 -11.32 -13.13 4.67
N ALA A 267 -11.96 -14.25 5.07
CA ALA A 267 -13.31 -14.26 5.62
C ALA A 267 -13.43 -13.45 6.93
N GLU A 268 -12.42 -13.47 7.80
CA GLU A 268 -12.39 -12.65 9.00
C GLU A 268 -12.12 -11.17 8.70
N THR A 269 -11.11 -10.87 7.87
CA THR A 269 -10.76 -9.49 7.52
C THR A 269 -11.91 -8.76 6.82
N LYS A 270 -12.67 -9.46 5.96
CA LYS A 270 -13.81 -8.87 5.25
C LYS A 270 -14.90 -8.36 6.19
N LYS A 271 -14.98 -8.86 7.42
CA LYS A 271 -15.93 -8.35 8.43
C LYS A 271 -15.50 -7.01 9.03
N GLU A 272 -14.23 -6.64 8.88
CA GLU A 272 -13.61 -5.46 9.48
C GLU A 272 -13.35 -4.33 8.50
N CYS A 273 -13.54 -4.58 7.18
CA CYS A 273 -13.28 -3.59 6.13
C CYS A 273 -14.39 -3.54 5.07
N ASP A 274 -14.50 -2.41 4.41
CA ASP A 274 -15.46 -2.17 3.33
C ASP A 274 -14.99 -2.80 2.01
N TYR A 275 -13.68 -2.75 1.75
CA TYR A 275 -13.05 -3.25 0.54
C TYR A 275 -11.78 -4.04 0.88
N LEU A 276 -11.68 -5.29 0.40
CA LEU A 276 -10.58 -6.19 0.71
C LEU A 276 -9.80 -6.56 -0.54
N THR A 277 -8.50 -6.27 -0.52
CA THR A 277 -7.55 -6.71 -1.56
C THR A 277 -6.67 -7.84 -1.03
N VAL A 278 -6.50 -8.90 -1.83
CA VAL A 278 -5.52 -9.95 -1.61
C VAL A 278 -4.41 -9.81 -2.65
N PHE A 279 -3.18 -9.60 -2.18
CA PHE A 279 -1.99 -9.59 -3.03
C PHE A 279 -1.31 -10.96 -2.97
N VAL A 280 -1.13 -11.63 -4.11
CA VAL A 280 -0.60 -12.98 -4.13
C VAL A 280 0.56 -13.13 -5.10
N HIS A 281 1.65 -13.73 -4.64
CA HIS A 281 2.85 -14.03 -5.45
C HIS A 281 2.79 -15.50 -5.87
N TRP A 282 2.51 -15.75 -7.15
CA TRP A 282 2.17 -17.09 -7.68
C TRP A 282 2.56 -17.27 -9.14
N GLY A 283 2.29 -18.46 -9.68
CA GLY A 283 2.50 -18.77 -11.08
C GLY A 283 3.87 -19.33 -11.40
N LEU A 284 4.22 -19.25 -12.64
CA LEU A 284 5.52 -19.64 -13.20
C LEU A 284 6.14 -18.46 -13.94
N GLU A 285 7.45 -18.25 -13.75
CA GLU A 285 8.20 -17.20 -14.44
C GLU A 285 8.05 -17.30 -15.96
N HIS A 286 7.85 -16.16 -16.61
CA HIS A 286 7.75 -15.99 -18.06
C HIS A 286 6.59 -16.77 -18.74
N ARG A 287 5.54 -17.08 -17.98
CA ARG A 287 4.29 -17.63 -18.52
C ARG A 287 3.27 -16.52 -18.72
N GLU A 288 2.76 -16.42 -19.95
CA GLU A 288 1.76 -15.43 -20.35
C GLU A 288 0.36 -15.74 -19.79
N TYR A 289 0.09 -17.01 -19.52
CA TYR A 289 -1.20 -17.47 -19.00
C TYR A 289 -1.03 -18.08 -17.63
N PRO A 290 -1.99 -17.86 -16.72
CA PRO A 290 -2.00 -18.48 -15.40
C PRO A 290 -2.14 -20.00 -15.49
N GLU A 291 -1.62 -20.70 -14.50
CA GLU A 291 -1.77 -22.15 -14.36
C GLU A 291 -3.16 -22.50 -13.76
N ASP A 292 -3.66 -23.69 -13.99
CA ASP A 292 -4.99 -24.14 -13.50
C ASP A 292 -5.19 -23.93 -11.99
N TYR A 293 -4.12 -24.07 -11.21
CA TYR A 293 -4.21 -23.87 -9.76
C TYR A 293 -4.42 -22.40 -9.36
N GLU A 294 -3.96 -21.46 -10.18
CA GLU A 294 -4.14 -20.01 -9.92
C GLU A 294 -5.61 -19.64 -10.07
N HIS A 295 -6.31 -20.15 -11.11
CA HIS A 295 -7.76 -20.01 -11.27
C HIS A 295 -8.52 -20.59 -10.07
N THR A 296 -8.08 -21.77 -9.58
CA THR A 296 -8.70 -22.43 -8.42
C THR A 296 -8.52 -21.63 -7.13
N LEU A 297 -7.31 -21.13 -6.87
CA LEU A 297 -7.02 -20.31 -5.71
C LEU A 297 -7.76 -18.97 -5.78
N ALA A 298 -7.74 -18.31 -6.96
CA ALA A 298 -8.46 -17.07 -7.19
C ALA A 298 -9.95 -17.20 -6.85
N ALA A 299 -10.59 -18.27 -7.32
CA ALA A 299 -11.99 -18.54 -7.02
C ALA A 299 -12.21 -18.72 -5.51
N GLY A 300 -11.33 -19.45 -4.82
CA GLY A 300 -11.39 -19.61 -3.36
C GLY A 300 -11.26 -18.30 -2.62
N TYR A 301 -10.34 -17.41 -3.01
CA TYR A 301 -10.15 -16.11 -2.38
C TYR A 301 -11.36 -15.18 -2.58
N VAL A 302 -11.93 -15.17 -3.78
CA VAL A 302 -13.16 -14.41 -4.07
C VAL A 302 -14.34 -14.96 -3.26
N ASP A 303 -14.52 -16.29 -3.22
CA ASP A 303 -15.58 -16.94 -2.45
C ASP A 303 -15.43 -16.72 -0.93
N ALA A 304 -14.20 -16.58 -0.43
CA ALA A 304 -13.91 -16.23 0.96
C ALA A 304 -14.20 -14.74 1.27
N GLY A 305 -14.32 -13.87 0.27
CA GLY A 305 -14.73 -12.48 0.44
C GLY A 305 -13.78 -11.41 -0.08
N ALA A 306 -12.75 -11.77 -0.86
CA ALA A 306 -11.89 -10.79 -1.52
C ALA A 306 -12.69 -9.98 -2.56
N ASP A 307 -12.53 -8.66 -2.55
CA ASP A 307 -13.11 -7.77 -3.57
C ASP A 307 -12.19 -7.60 -4.77
N LEU A 308 -10.90 -7.83 -4.58
CA LEU A 308 -9.84 -7.70 -5.58
C LEU A 308 -8.71 -8.67 -5.27
N VAL A 309 -8.20 -9.34 -6.32
CA VAL A 309 -6.97 -10.12 -6.23
C VAL A 309 -5.94 -9.54 -7.19
N ILE A 310 -4.73 -9.27 -6.69
CA ILE A 310 -3.58 -8.80 -7.47
C ILE A 310 -2.48 -9.85 -7.38
N GLY A 311 -2.06 -10.36 -8.53
CA GLY A 311 -0.99 -11.34 -8.66
C GLY A 311 0.33 -10.74 -9.14
N SER A 312 1.41 -11.47 -8.87
CA SER A 312 2.79 -11.14 -9.25
C SER A 312 3.63 -12.41 -9.41
N HIS A 313 4.94 -12.32 -9.65
CA HIS A 313 5.91 -13.39 -9.81
C HIS A 313 6.23 -13.79 -11.26
N SER A 314 5.27 -13.82 -12.15
CA SER A 314 5.55 -14.33 -13.51
C SER A 314 6.53 -13.43 -14.30
N HIS A 315 6.86 -12.24 -13.79
CA HIS A 315 7.72 -11.23 -14.42
C HIS A 315 7.24 -10.78 -15.81
N CYS A 316 6.02 -11.15 -16.19
CA CYS A 316 5.35 -10.71 -17.40
C CYS A 316 3.88 -10.39 -17.11
N LEU A 317 3.27 -9.61 -17.99
CA LEU A 317 1.85 -9.34 -17.90
C LEU A 317 1.05 -10.63 -18.16
N GLN A 318 0.08 -10.88 -17.30
CA GLN A 318 -0.99 -11.86 -17.51
C GLN A 318 -2.34 -11.15 -17.54
N GLY A 319 -3.37 -11.82 -18.02
CA GLY A 319 -4.69 -11.25 -18.15
C GLY A 319 -5.41 -11.00 -16.82
N VAL A 320 -6.59 -10.45 -16.92
CA VAL A 320 -7.54 -10.30 -15.82
C VAL A 320 -8.71 -11.25 -16.03
N GLU A 321 -9.26 -11.77 -14.93
CA GLU A 321 -10.49 -12.58 -14.93
C GLU A 321 -11.52 -11.98 -13.99
N TYR A 322 -12.79 -11.98 -14.41
CA TYR A 322 -13.89 -11.73 -13.48
C TYR A 322 -14.42 -13.05 -12.94
N ILE A 323 -14.39 -13.21 -11.62
CA ILE A 323 -14.93 -14.34 -10.88
C ILE A 323 -16.01 -13.83 -9.94
N ASN A 324 -17.26 -14.24 -10.13
CA ASN A 324 -18.41 -13.78 -9.32
C ASN A 324 -18.49 -12.25 -9.20
N GLY A 325 -18.20 -11.52 -10.30
CA GLY A 325 -18.22 -10.06 -10.35
C GLY A 325 -17.01 -9.37 -9.68
N LYS A 326 -15.97 -10.13 -9.31
CA LYS A 326 -14.73 -9.60 -8.70
C LYS A 326 -13.56 -9.80 -9.64
N PRO A 327 -12.73 -8.76 -9.88
CA PRO A 327 -11.58 -8.90 -10.77
C PRO A 327 -10.40 -9.55 -10.08
N VAL A 328 -9.72 -10.41 -10.83
CA VAL A 328 -8.47 -11.07 -10.49
C VAL A 328 -7.44 -10.72 -11.56
N PHE A 329 -6.45 -9.94 -11.22
CA PHE A 329 -5.31 -9.64 -12.07
C PHE A 329 -4.21 -10.67 -11.80
N TYR A 330 -3.92 -11.55 -12.75
CA TYR A 330 -3.02 -12.67 -12.50
C TYR A 330 -1.57 -12.25 -12.36
N SER A 331 -1.09 -11.29 -13.15
CA SER A 331 0.23 -10.65 -12.96
C SER A 331 0.31 -9.31 -13.67
N LEU A 332 0.96 -8.34 -13.01
CA LEU A 332 1.24 -7.03 -13.56
C LEU A 332 2.67 -6.91 -14.14
N GLY A 333 3.46 -8.01 -14.06
CA GLY A 333 4.83 -8.07 -14.55
C GLY A 333 5.81 -7.24 -13.73
N ASN A 334 7.01 -7.05 -14.27
CA ASN A 334 8.05 -6.20 -13.67
C ASN A 334 7.68 -4.72 -13.81
N PHE A 335 7.36 -4.07 -12.70
CA PHE A 335 7.05 -2.64 -12.73
C PHE A 335 8.31 -1.79 -12.75
N LEU A 336 9.27 -2.12 -11.88
CA LEU A 336 10.57 -1.45 -11.80
C LEU A 336 11.61 -2.47 -11.34
N PHE A 337 12.28 -3.12 -12.27
CA PHE A 337 13.11 -4.30 -11.99
C PHE A 337 14.51 -4.22 -12.60
N GLY A 338 14.72 -3.24 -13.47
CA GLY A 338 15.94 -3.10 -14.26
C GLY A 338 15.94 -3.99 -15.51
N GLN A 339 14.76 -4.44 -15.96
CA GLN A 339 14.57 -5.29 -17.15
C GLN A 339 13.58 -4.64 -18.10
N ASP A 340 14.05 -4.32 -19.32
CA ASP A 340 13.21 -3.70 -20.34
C ASP A 340 12.01 -4.59 -20.69
N GLY A 341 10.78 -4.06 -20.58
CA GLY A 341 9.56 -4.81 -20.88
C GLY A 341 8.29 -4.00 -20.68
N ASN A 342 7.19 -4.51 -21.22
CA ASN A 342 5.87 -3.95 -20.96
C ASN A 342 5.40 -4.38 -19.56
N THR A 343 4.75 -3.47 -18.87
CA THR A 343 4.15 -3.62 -17.55
C THR A 343 2.88 -2.79 -17.47
N ALA A 344 2.16 -2.90 -16.38
CA ALA A 344 1.00 -2.06 -16.12
C ALA A 344 0.85 -1.80 -14.61
N ALA A 345 0.27 -0.64 -14.27
CA ALA A 345 -0.35 -0.47 -12.98
C ALA A 345 -1.86 -0.73 -13.10
N VAL A 346 -2.51 -1.06 -11.99
CA VAL A 346 -3.97 -1.12 -11.87
C VAL A 346 -4.43 0.06 -11.03
N LYS A 347 -5.30 0.88 -11.60
CA LYS A 347 -6.01 1.95 -10.89
C LYS A 347 -7.40 1.46 -10.54
N VAL A 348 -7.75 1.55 -9.25
CA VAL A 348 -9.08 1.27 -8.73
C VAL A 348 -9.68 2.54 -8.19
N THR A 349 -10.93 2.84 -8.55
CA THR A 349 -11.68 3.96 -7.99
C THR A 349 -12.91 3.41 -7.28
N VAL A 350 -12.94 3.53 -5.95
CA VAL A 350 -14.05 3.08 -5.12
C VAL A 350 -14.93 4.28 -4.77
N ALA A 351 -16.14 4.28 -5.30
CA ALA A 351 -17.13 5.33 -5.03
C ALA A 351 -17.67 5.25 -3.58
N PRO A 352 -18.28 6.32 -3.07
CA PRO A 352 -18.86 6.35 -1.72
C PRO A 352 -19.89 5.26 -1.46
N ASP A 353 -20.62 4.82 -2.47
CA ASP A 353 -21.59 3.73 -2.37
C ASP A 353 -20.97 2.31 -2.36
N GLY A 354 -19.60 2.24 -2.50
CA GLY A 354 -18.85 0.99 -2.56
C GLY A 354 -18.69 0.41 -3.96
N THR A 355 -19.26 1.04 -5.00
CA THR A 355 -19.02 0.63 -6.39
C THR A 355 -17.57 0.87 -6.77
N ALA A 356 -16.92 -0.12 -7.36
CA ALA A 356 -15.52 -0.01 -7.78
C ALA A 356 -15.40 -0.04 -9.31
N GLN A 357 -14.51 0.81 -9.84
CA GLN A 357 -14.10 0.81 -11.25
C GLN A 357 -12.62 0.46 -11.33
N TYR A 358 -12.25 -0.29 -12.35
CA TYR A 358 -10.90 -0.81 -12.53
C TYR A 358 -10.36 -0.40 -13.90
N ALA A 359 -9.10 -0.03 -13.95
CA ALA A 359 -8.43 0.28 -15.19
C ALA A 359 -6.95 -0.13 -15.14
N PHE A 360 -6.45 -0.71 -16.22
CA PHE A 360 -5.02 -0.78 -16.45
C PHE A 360 -4.48 0.59 -16.82
N VAL A 361 -3.29 0.91 -16.33
CA VAL A 361 -2.47 2.01 -16.80
C VAL A 361 -1.25 1.44 -17.48
N ALA A 362 -1.25 1.48 -18.79
CA ALA A 362 -0.21 0.89 -19.63
C ALA A 362 1.14 1.58 -19.41
N ALA A 363 2.18 0.78 -19.15
CA ALA A 363 3.53 1.26 -18.90
C ALA A 363 4.59 0.36 -19.55
N ARG A 364 5.81 0.86 -19.60
CA ARG A 364 7.00 0.12 -20.03
C ARG A 364 8.18 0.50 -19.18
N GLU A 365 8.88 -0.51 -18.67
CA GLU A 365 10.22 -0.30 -18.13
C GLU A 365 11.22 -0.30 -19.27
N LYS A 366 12.09 0.71 -19.32
CA LYS A 366 13.19 0.82 -20.26
C LYS A 366 14.38 1.53 -19.63
N GLY A 367 15.53 0.85 -19.66
CA GLY A 367 16.75 1.37 -19.06
C GLY A 367 16.61 1.65 -17.57
N ALA A 368 15.91 0.77 -16.85
CA ALA A 368 15.61 0.88 -15.41
C ALA A 368 14.81 2.16 -15.04
N CYS A 369 13.90 2.57 -15.93
CA CYS A 369 12.95 3.65 -15.71
C CYS A 369 11.60 3.24 -16.27
N THR A 370 10.56 3.29 -15.45
CA THR A 370 9.18 2.94 -15.86
C THR A 370 8.44 4.18 -16.35
N MET A 371 7.96 4.10 -17.57
CA MET A 371 7.30 5.18 -18.26
C MET A 371 5.87 4.80 -18.62
N LYS A 372 4.93 5.73 -18.44
CA LYS A 372 3.58 5.56 -18.96
C LYS A 372 3.62 5.51 -20.48
N LEU A 373 2.93 4.54 -21.06
CA LEU A 373 2.70 4.49 -22.50
C LEU A 373 1.60 5.48 -22.90
N SER A 374 1.63 5.90 -24.17
CA SER A 374 0.62 6.79 -24.73
C SER A 374 0.39 6.49 -26.23
N GLY A 375 -0.75 6.95 -26.74
CA GLY A 375 -1.08 6.87 -28.16
C GLY A 375 -1.25 5.44 -28.66
N GLU A 376 -0.54 5.06 -29.72
CA GLU A 376 -0.70 3.75 -30.35
C GLU A 376 -0.09 2.60 -29.53
N GLU A 377 1.04 2.81 -28.85
CA GLU A 377 1.67 1.79 -28.01
C GLU A 377 0.79 1.44 -26.80
N GLU A 378 0.14 2.43 -26.20
CA GLU A 378 -0.83 2.25 -25.12
C GLU A 378 -2.01 1.40 -25.59
N LYS A 379 -2.62 1.72 -26.74
CA LYS A 379 -3.73 0.97 -27.31
C LYS A 379 -3.36 -0.47 -27.66
N GLN A 380 -2.17 -0.67 -28.19
CA GLN A 380 -1.66 -2.01 -28.51
C GLN A 380 -1.53 -2.85 -27.24
N LEU A 381 -1.06 -2.25 -26.12
CA LEU A 381 -0.97 -2.96 -24.86
C LEU A 381 -2.36 -3.30 -24.29
N TYR A 382 -3.33 -2.40 -24.36
CA TYR A 382 -4.70 -2.69 -23.93
C TYR A 382 -5.36 -3.78 -24.80
N THR A 383 -5.14 -3.73 -26.13
CA THR A 383 -5.61 -4.79 -27.04
C THR A 383 -4.99 -6.15 -26.69
N TYR A 384 -3.71 -6.17 -26.37
CA TYR A 384 -3.02 -7.37 -25.92
C TYR A 384 -3.62 -7.89 -24.61
N LEU A 385 -3.79 -7.04 -23.59
CA LEU A 385 -4.39 -7.40 -22.30
C LEU A 385 -5.82 -7.92 -22.45
N ASP A 386 -6.66 -7.31 -23.33
CA ASP A 386 -8.01 -7.83 -23.63
C ASP A 386 -7.95 -9.26 -24.23
N SER A 387 -6.94 -9.52 -25.09
CA SER A 387 -6.79 -10.80 -25.80
C SER A 387 -6.39 -11.98 -24.89
N ILE A 388 -5.71 -11.69 -23.77
CA ILE A 388 -5.24 -12.70 -22.81
C ILE A 388 -6.09 -12.75 -21.53
N SER A 389 -7.21 -12.00 -21.48
CA SER A 389 -8.10 -11.91 -20.32
C SER A 389 -9.28 -12.89 -20.44
N PHE A 390 -9.82 -13.29 -19.27
CA PHE A 390 -10.88 -14.28 -19.14
C PHE A 390 -12.14 -13.64 -18.56
N HIS A 391 -13.30 -13.83 -19.20
CA HIS A 391 -14.56 -13.25 -18.73
C HIS A 391 -14.51 -11.74 -18.47
N ALA A 392 -13.52 -11.07 -19.05
CA ALA A 392 -13.24 -9.64 -18.88
C ALA A 392 -13.01 -8.96 -20.23
N SER A 393 -13.34 -7.71 -20.33
CA SER A 393 -12.99 -6.82 -21.45
C SER A 393 -12.12 -5.69 -20.97
N VAL A 394 -11.12 -5.35 -21.77
CA VAL A 394 -10.26 -4.15 -21.58
C VAL A 394 -10.52 -3.23 -22.78
N ASP A 395 -11.06 -2.03 -22.53
CA ASP A 395 -11.34 -1.09 -23.60
C ASP A 395 -10.07 -0.32 -24.05
N GLY A 396 -10.22 0.55 -25.07
CA GLY A 396 -9.11 1.34 -25.60
C GLY A 396 -8.53 2.40 -24.65
N ASN A 397 -9.11 2.57 -23.45
CA ASN A 397 -8.64 3.43 -22.39
C ASN A 397 -8.12 2.61 -21.17
N GLY A 398 -8.07 1.29 -21.29
CA GLY A 398 -7.67 0.38 -20.23
C GLY A 398 -8.76 0.06 -19.21
N VAL A 399 -9.99 0.57 -19.38
CA VAL A 399 -11.10 0.34 -18.44
C VAL A 399 -11.63 -1.08 -18.59
N LEU A 400 -11.85 -1.73 -17.43
CA LEU A 400 -12.33 -3.10 -17.35
C LEU A 400 -13.84 -3.18 -17.27
N SER A 401 -14.40 -4.22 -17.88
CA SER A 401 -15.76 -4.66 -17.70
C SER A 401 -15.86 -6.18 -17.74
N GLU A 402 -16.81 -6.75 -17.01
CA GLU A 402 -17.14 -8.18 -17.06
C GLU A 402 -17.81 -8.52 -18.41
N LYS A 403 -17.45 -9.67 -19.05
CA LYS A 403 -18.03 -10.20 -20.31
C LYS A 403 -19.19 -11.12 -20.05
#